data_b5b2d2d83a7fa0dc27162bd928ec4807
#
_entry.id   b5b2d2d83a7fa0dc27162bd928ec4807
#
_cell.length_a   1.000
_cell.length_b   1.000
_cell.length_c   1.000
_cell.angle_alpha   90.00
_cell.angle_beta   90.00
_cell.angle_gamma   90.00
#
_symmetry.space_group_name_H-M   'P 1'
#
loop_
_entity.id
_entity.type
_entity.pdbx_description
1 polymer ?
#
loop_
_entity_poly.entity_id
_entity_poly.type
_entity_poly.pdbx_seq_one_letter_code
_entity_poly.pdbx_strand_id
1 'polypeptide(L)'
;MIVRQLRSIIAPIFAAILLEIVVFNFSPLSSTVQHKQSYKYSMDELTFVNWEEKDGVLVSGIDPMIIKNDLSIAAETVTIRLHAEPQPENYDIFYTIDSNEQLSADRMLSLTGMTGEDTIDIDKHIAAIRIDPGDEAGRKLYDISIIFNEVSWNISVSRIIAMLVIWWGTKGLLKLQESPDYDIGETSENHIKTA
;
A
#
# COMPACT_ATOMS: atom_id res chain seq x y z
N MET A 1 -35.45 14.21 19.77
CA MET A 1 -35.57 13.40 18.54
C MET A 1 -34.36 13.57 17.63
N ILE A 2 -33.94 14.79 17.32
CA ILE A 2 -32.80 15.12 16.40
C ILE A 2 -31.48 14.49 16.82
N VAL A 3 -31.10 14.55 18.10
CA VAL A 3 -29.82 14.00 18.61
C VAL A 3 -29.70 12.48 18.41
N ARG A 4 -30.82 11.76 18.53
CA ARG A 4 -30.86 10.29 18.36
C ARG A 4 -30.73 9.89 16.90
N GLN A 5 -31.30 10.67 15.98
CA GLN A 5 -31.15 10.48 14.54
C GLN A 5 -29.71 10.83 14.08
N LEU A 6 -29.13 11.91 14.60
CA LEU A 6 -27.76 12.31 14.28
C LEU A 6 -26.75 11.22 14.70
N ARG A 7 -26.90 10.64 15.90
CA ARG A 7 -26.05 9.52 16.36
C ARG A 7 -26.15 8.29 15.46
N SER A 8 -27.32 7.98 14.91
CA SER A 8 -27.52 6.81 14.06
C SER A 8 -26.84 6.93 12.69
N ILE A 9 -26.48 8.15 12.27
CA ILE A 9 -25.77 8.43 11.01
C ILE A 9 -24.28 8.60 11.25
N ILE A 10 -23.89 9.36 12.28
CA ILE A 10 -22.48 9.68 12.56
C ILE A 10 -21.71 8.45 13.03
N ALA A 11 -22.29 7.62 13.89
CA ALA A 11 -21.61 6.45 14.43
C ALA A 11 -21.14 5.44 13.36
N PRO A 12 -21.95 5.05 12.36
CA PRO A 12 -21.51 4.15 11.30
C PRO A 12 -20.47 4.80 10.38
N ILE A 13 -20.54 6.10 10.11
CA ILE A 13 -19.54 6.82 9.31
C ILE A 13 -18.20 6.80 10.05
N PHE A 14 -18.19 7.15 11.33
CA PHE A 14 -16.97 7.11 12.13
C PHE A 14 -16.39 5.70 12.24
N ALA A 15 -17.25 4.68 12.42
CA ALA A 15 -16.82 3.28 12.46
C ALA A 15 -16.24 2.82 11.12
N ALA A 16 -16.81 3.22 9.99
CA ALA A 16 -16.30 2.90 8.66
C ALA A 16 -14.93 3.56 8.40
N ILE A 17 -14.77 4.83 8.78
CA ILE A 17 -13.48 5.53 8.67
C ILE A 17 -12.43 4.89 9.58
N LEU A 18 -12.79 4.56 10.83
CA LEU A 18 -11.88 3.90 11.76
C LEU A 18 -11.45 2.52 11.24
N LEU A 19 -12.38 1.76 10.69
CA LEU A 19 -12.11 0.45 10.10
C LEU A 19 -11.18 0.59 8.88
N GLU A 20 -11.42 1.57 8.01
CA GLU A 20 -10.55 1.87 6.87
C GLU A 20 -9.12 2.19 7.32
N ILE A 21 -8.97 3.01 8.36
CA ILE A 21 -7.66 3.37 8.91
C ILE A 21 -6.98 2.15 9.54
N VAL A 22 -7.67 1.42 10.40
CA VAL A 22 -7.07 0.34 11.21
C VAL A 22 -6.81 -0.89 10.37
N VAL A 23 -7.75 -1.30 9.52
CA VAL A 23 -7.65 -2.57 8.77
C VAL A 23 -6.83 -2.41 7.49
N PHE A 24 -7.04 -1.30 6.76
CA PHE A 24 -6.43 -1.15 5.43
C PHE A 24 -5.22 -0.23 5.38
N ASN A 25 -5.00 0.60 6.41
CA ASN A 25 -3.90 1.57 6.44
C ASN A 25 -2.94 1.41 7.62
N PHE A 26 -3.32 0.70 8.69
CA PHE A 26 -2.37 0.40 9.76
C PHE A 26 -1.47 -0.77 9.34
N SER A 27 -0.17 -0.51 9.15
CA SER A 27 0.80 -1.41 8.52
C SER A 27 0.74 -2.89 8.96
N PRO A 28 0.69 -3.26 10.27
CA PRO A 28 0.62 -4.65 10.68
C PRO A 28 -0.67 -5.38 10.26
N LEU A 29 -1.80 -4.66 10.22
CA LEU A 29 -3.08 -5.24 9.82
C LEU A 29 -3.28 -5.20 8.31
N SER A 30 -2.82 -4.13 7.64
CA SER A 30 -2.93 -4.01 6.19
C SER A 30 -2.09 -5.06 5.47
N SER A 31 -0.87 -5.35 5.94
CA SER A 31 -0.03 -6.42 5.39
C SER A 31 -0.69 -7.80 5.51
N THR A 32 -1.39 -8.05 6.62
CA THR A 32 -2.14 -9.30 6.82
C THR A 32 -3.34 -9.41 5.88
N VAL A 33 -4.10 -8.31 5.72
CA VAL A 33 -5.30 -8.28 4.86
C VAL A 33 -4.94 -8.31 3.38
N GLN A 34 -3.85 -7.65 3.00
CA GLN A 34 -3.38 -7.60 1.61
C GLN A 34 -2.47 -8.79 1.26
N HIS A 35 -2.16 -9.67 2.21
CA HIS A 35 -1.20 -10.77 2.05
C HIS A 35 0.18 -10.32 1.57
N LYS A 36 0.56 -9.08 1.87
CA LYS A 36 1.83 -8.47 1.45
C LYS A 36 2.70 -8.19 2.66
N GLN A 37 3.94 -8.61 2.57
CA GLN A 37 4.95 -8.26 3.55
C GLN A 37 5.79 -7.11 3.01
N SER A 38 5.85 -6.00 3.76
CA SER A 38 6.72 -4.87 3.44
C SER A 38 8.10 -5.09 4.03
N TYR A 39 9.13 -4.81 3.24
CA TYR A 39 10.53 -4.87 3.65
C TYR A 39 11.19 -3.53 3.37
N LYS A 40 11.93 -3.01 4.33
CA LYS A 40 12.70 -1.78 4.18
C LYS A 40 14.17 -2.07 4.46
N TYR A 41 15.03 -1.64 3.55
CA TYR A 41 16.48 -1.67 3.68
C TYR A 41 17.00 -0.25 3.71
N SER A 42 17.73 0.08 4.77
CA SER A 42 18.33 1.39 4.97
C SER A 42 19.81 1.36 4.56
N MET A 43 20.45 2.52 4.54
CA MET A 43 21.81 2.72 4.07
C MET A 43 22.84 1.74 4.65
N ASP A 44 22.72 1.39 5.93
CA ASP A 44 23.60 0.46 6.64
C ASP A 44 23.49 -1.01 6.19
N GLU A 45 22.40 -1.36 5.48
CA GLU A 45 22.14 -2.70 4.96
C GLU A 45 22.48 -2.86 3.48
N LEU A 46 22.98 -1.78 2.84
CA LEU A 46 23.29 -1.71 1.42
C LEU A 46 24.81 -1.80 1.18
N THR A 47 25.19 -2.29 0.03
CA THR A 47 26.57 -2.32 -0.43
C THR A 47 26.80 -1.20 -1.43
N PHE A 48 27.84 -0.41 -1.19
CA PHE A 48 28.21 0.73 -2.00
C PHE A 48 29.49 0.41 -2.81
N VAL A 49 29.38 0.44 -4.11
CA VAL A 49 30.52 0.23 -5.04
C VAL A 49 30.83 1.55 -5.73
N ASN A 50 32.13 1.92 -5.77
CA ASN A 50 32.60 3.21 -6.28
C ASN A 50 32.05 4.43 -5.49
N TRP A 51 31.87 4.24 -4.17
CA TRP A 51 31.59 5.32 -3.24
C TRP A 51 32.72 5.39 -2.20
N GLU A 52 33.10 6.60 -1.80
CA GLU A 52 34.07 6.86 -0.75
C GLU A 52 33.45 7.71 0.35
N GLU A 53 33.72 7.35 1.61
CA GLU A 53 33.31 8.18 2.75
C GLU A 53 34.29 9.36 2.89
N LYS A 54 33.74 10.57 2.84
CA LYS A 54 34.48 11.84 3.05
C LYS A 54 33.70 12.71 4.02
N ASP A 55 34.30 13.03 5.15
CA ASP A 55 33.70 13.88 6.20
C ASP A 55 32.34 13.35 6.70
N GLY A 56 32.16 12.02 6.76
CA GLY A 56 30.92 11.37 7.20
C GLY A 56 29.81 11.32 6.14
N VAL A 57 30.12 11.63 4.89
CA VAL A 57 29.18 11.57 3.76
C VAL A 57 29.77 10.68 2.67
N LEU A 58 28.95 9.84 2.04
CA LEU A 58 29.36 9.07 0.87
C LEU A 58 29.43 9.97 -0.37
N VAL A 59 30.54 9.91 -1.06
CA VAL A 59 30.79 10.67 -2.31
C VAL A 59 31.02 9.69 -3.45
N SER A 60 30.28 9.86 -4.53
CA SER A 60 30.37 8.97 -5.70
C SER A 60 31.70 9.11 -6.44
N GLY A 61 32.27 7.99 -6.84
CA GLY A 61 33.26 7.89 -7.91
C GLY A 61 32.58 7.85 -9.29
N ILE A 62 33.30 7.32 -10.27
CA ILE A 62 32.76 7.03 -11.61
C ILE A 62 31.99 5.71 -11.52
N ASP A 63 30.83 5.65 -12.19
CA ASP A 63 29.95 4.48 -12.21
C ASP A 63 29.60 3.96 -10.79
N PRO A 64 28.96 4.80 -9.97
CA PRO A 64 28.61 4.45 -8.60
C PRO A 64 27.40 3.50 -8.58
N MET A 65 27.47 2.44 -7.78
CA MET A 65 26.39 1.45 -7.66
C MET A 65 25.97 1.30 -6.19
N ILE A 66 24.69 1.05 -5.96
CA ILE A 66 24.10 0.76 -4.67
C ILE A 66 23.39 -0.58 -4.78
N ILE A 67 23.81 -1.57 -4.00
CA ILE A 67 23.41 -2.97 -4.21
C ILE A 67 22.82 -3.56 -2.92
N LYS A 68 21.73 -4.31 -3.08
CA LYS A 68 21.21 -5.22 -2.08
C LYS A 68 21.10 -6.62 -2.66
N ASN A 69 21.88 -7.54 -2.10
CA ASN A 69 21.86 -8.95 -2.45
C ASN A 69 21.08 -9.77 -1.40
N ASP A 70 20.99 -11.05 -1.63
CA ASP A 70 20.42 -12.05 -0.70
C ASP A 70 18.97 -11.77 -0.32
N LEU A 71 18.21 -11.32 -1.30
CA LEU A 71 16.77 -11.10 -1.16
C LEU A 71 15.99 -12.37 -1.51
N SER A 72 14.78 -12.48 -0.95
CA SER A 72 13.78 -13.49 -1.33
C SER A 72 12.41 -12.85 -1.17
N ILE A 73 12.08 -11.90 -2.04
CA ILE A 73 10.92 -11.02 -1.89
C ILE A 73 10.03 -11.14 -3.13
N ALA A 74 8.76 -11.50 -2.92
CA ALA A 74 7.73 -11.29 -3.92
C ALA A 74 7.36 -9.79 -3.92
N ALA A 75 7.97 -9.03 -4.84
CA ALA A 75 7.80 -7.59 -4.94
C ALA A 75 6.74 -7.25 -5.98
N GLU A 76 5.69 -6.54 -5.57
CA GLU A 76 4.78 -5.87 -6.49
C GLU A 76 5.27 -4.47 -6.79
N THR A 77 5.74 -3.76 -5.75
CA THR A 77 6.29 -2.42 -5.87
C THR A 77 7.64 -2.30 -5.20
N VAL A 78 8.47 -1.42 -5.73
CA VAL A 78 9.73 -0.99 -5.11
C VAL A 78 9.70 0.53 -5.00
N THR A 79 9.80 1.07 -3.79
CA THR A 79 9.95 2.50 -3.54
C THR A 79 11.40 2.79 -3.19
N ILE A 80 12.01 3.71 -3.91
CA ILE A 80 13.37 4.17 -3.66
C ILE A 80 13.27 5.59 -3.12
N ARG A 81 13.80 5.81 -1.92
CA ARG A 81 14.00 7.14 -1.36
C ARG A 81 15.48 7.42 -1.37
N LEU A 82 15.89 8.43 -2.12
CA LEU A 82 17.29 8.78 -2.33
C LEU A 82 17.47 10.30 -2.13
N HIS A 83 18.29 10.65 -1.14
CA HIS A 83 18.66 12.04 -0.86
C HIS A 83 20.13 12.24 -1.19
N ALA A 84 20.41 12.89 -2.30
CA ALA A 84 21.75 13.16 -2.80
C ALA A 84 21.91 14.59 -3.32
N GLU A 85 23.14 15.06 -3.45
CA GLU A 85 23.47 16.39 -3.98
C GLU A 85 24.64 16.29 -4.98
N PRO A 86 24.42 16.62 -6.27
CA PRO A 86 23.14 16.92 -6.88
C PRO A 86 22.21 15.69 -6.90
N GLN A 87 20.89 15.94 -6.84
CA GLN A 87 19.91 14.88 -7.00
C GLN A 87 20.01 14.29 -8.41
N PRO A 88 20.05 12.96 -8.58
CA PRO A 88 20.06 12.36 -9.92
C PRO A 88 18.73 12.62 -10.62
N GLU A 89 18.77 13.09 -11.85
CA GLU A 89 17.59 13.26 -12.70
C GLU A 89 17.10 11.92 -13.24
N ASN A 90 18.03 10.99 -13.44
CA ASN A 90 17.80 9.65 -13.96
C ASN A 90 18.60 8.64 -13.16
N TYR A 91 18.08 7.43 -13.03
CA TYR A 91 18.85 6.28 -12.58
C TYR A 91 18.33 4.98 -13.17
N ASP A 92 19.21 4.00 -13.23
CA ASP A 92 18.91 2.67 -13.71
C ASP A 92 18.77 1.71 -12.52
N ILE A 93 17.77 0.86 -12.58
CA ILE A 93 17.51 -0.20 -11.60
C ILE A 93 17.68 -1.53 -12.30
N PHE A 94 18.59 -2.34 -11.81
CA PHE A 94 18.79 -3.71 -12.23
C PHE A 94 18.26 -4.65 -11.15
N TYR A 95 17.68 -5.77 -11.52
CA TYR A 95 17.25 -6.78 -10.56
C TYR A 95 17.47 -8.19 -11.09
N THR A 96 17.54 -9.17 -10.17
CA THR A 96 17.53 -10.57 -10.50
C THR A 96 16.31 -11.26 -9.86
N ILE A 97 15.85 -12.34 -10.46
CA ILE A 97 14.74 -13.15 -9.92
C ILE A 97 15.23 -14.46 -9.28
N ASP A 98 16.49 -14.80 -9.52
CA ASP A 98 17.15 -15.98 -8.95
C ASP A 98 18.50 -15.55 -8.35
N SER A 99 18.90 -16.17 -7.25
CA SER A 99 20.15 -15.88 -6.55
C SER A 99 21.41 -16.27 -7.36
N ASN A 100 21.28 -17.16 -8.35
CA ASN A 100 22.37 -17.55 -9.24
C ASN A 100 22.47 -16.68 -10.49
N GLU A 101 21.52 -15.78 -10.71
CA GLU A 101 21.47 -14.86 -11.85
C GLU A 101 22.40 -13.67 -11.60
N GLN A 102 23.09 -13.21 -12.63
CA GLN A 102 23.88 -11.99 -12.56
C GLN A 102 23.04 -10.77 -12.95
N LEU A 103 23.26 -9.65 -12.27
CA LEU A 103 22.66 -8.37 -12.60
C LEU A 103 23.12 -7.95 -14.01
N SER A 104 22.19 -7.80 -14.92
CA SER A 104 22.44 -7.51 -16.34
C SER A 104 21.39 -6.56 -16.93
N ALA A 105 21.67 -6.01 -18.11
CA ALA A 105 20.76 -5.12 -18.82
C ALA A 105 19.44 -5.81 -19.27
N ASP A 106 19.38 -7.14 -19.25
CA ASP A 106 18.16 -7.87 -19.62
C ASP A 106 17.01 -7.61 -18.63
N ARG A 107 17.34 -7.18 -17.42
CA ARG A 107 16.39 -6.84 -16.34
C ARG A 107 16.74 -5.46 -15.77
N MET A 108 16.67 -4.47 -16.64
CA MET A 108 16.93 -3.08 -16.31
C MET A 108 15.66 -2.24 -16.50
N LEU A 109 15.44 -1.33 -15.58
CA LEU A 109 14.42 -0.30 -15.64
C LEU A 109 15.13 1.05 -15.58
N SER A 110 15.08 1.83 -16.66
CA SER A 110 15.60 3.19 -16.67
C SER A 110 14.50 4.17 -16.28
N LEU A 111 14.75 4.96 -15.27
CA LEU A 111 13.83 5.93 -14.71
C LEU A 111 14.32 7.35 -14.96
N THR A 112 13.41 8.24 -15.34
CA THR A 112 13.70 9.64 -15.67
C THR A 112 12.78 10.58 -14.89
N GLY A 113 13.26 11.80 -14.62
CA GLY A 113 12.49 12.80 -13.92
C GLY A 113 12.30 12.50 -12.43
N MET A 114 13.34 11.94 -11.81
CA MET A 114 13.30 11.45 -10.44
C MET A 114 13.17 12.59 -9.42
N THR A 115 12.36 12.35 -8.40
CA THR A 115 12.05 13.35 -7.36
C THR A 115 12.75 13.08 -6.03
N GLY A 116 13.40 11.92 -5.92
CA GLY A 116 14.04 11.45 -4.68
C GLY A 116 13.15 10.54 -3.83
N GLU A 117 11.89 10.41 -4.18
CA GLU A 117 10.99 9.36 -3.70
C GLU A 117 10.17 8.85 -4.89
N ASP A 118 10.52 7.66 -5.36
CA ASP A 118 9.99 7.14 -6.60
C ASP A 118 9.57 5.68 -6.42
N THR A 119 8.33 5.37 -6.82
CA THR A 119 7.74 4.03 -6.70
C THR A 119 7.53 3.43 -8.07
N ILE A 120 7.95 2.17 -8.22
CA ILE A 120 7.86 1.39 -9.45
C ILE A 120 7.07 0.11 -9.20
N ASP A 121 6.23 -0.25 -10.16
CA ASP A 121 5.58 -1.56 -10.21
C ASP A 121 6.54 -2.55 -10.87
N ILE A 122 6.83 -3.65 -10.20
CA ILE A 122 7.77 -4.65 -10.69
C ILE A 122 7.14 -6.03 -10.86
N ASP A 123 6.22 -6.41 -9.97
CA ASP A 123 5.44 -7.66 -9.96
C ASP A 123 6.30 -8.91 -10.26
N LYS A 124 7.41 -9.06 -9.52
CA LYS A 124 8.40 -10.14 -9.67
C LYS A 124 8.90 -10.61 -8.31
N HIS A 125 9.44 -11.83 -8.31
CA HIS A 125 10.32 -12.28 -7.24
C HIS A 125 11.68 -11.62 -7.41
N ILE A 126 12.20 -11.01 -6.35
CA ILE A 126 13.49 -10.29 -6.37
C ILE A 126 14.49 -11.02 -5.49
N ALA A 127 15.62 -11.40 -6.08
CA ALA A 127 16.76 -12.03 -5.39
C ALA A 127 17.92 -11.05 -5.15
N ALA A 128 18.10 -10.05 -6.02
CA ALA A 128 19.01 -8.93 -5.83
C ALA A 128 18.49 -7.69 -6.55
N ILE A 129 18.89 -6.51 -6.08
CA ILE A 129 18.62 -5.23 -6.72
C ILE A 129 19.88 -4.35 -6.72
N ARG A 130 20.12 -3.61 -7.81
CA ARG A 130 21.16 -2.62 -7.95
C ARG A 130 20.56 -1.32 -8.49
N ILE A 131 20.98 -0.21 -7.91
CA ILE A 131 20.61 1.13 -8.33
C ILE A 131 21.88 1.84 -8.78
N ASP A 132 21.88 2.33 -10.01
CA ASP A 132 22.95 3.13 -10.60
C ASP A 132 22.44 4.58 -10.73
N PRO A 133 22.85 5.50 -9.85
CA PRO A 133 22.33 6.87 -9.81
C PRO A 133 23.00 7.78 -10.83
N GLY A 134 23.45 7.24 -11.97
CA GLY A 134 24.17 7.93 -13.04
C GLY A 134 25.68 7.92 -12.83
N ASP A 135 26.42 8.16 -13.92
CA ASP A 135 27.88 7.95 -14.01
C ASP A 135 28.73 9.09 -13.44
N GLU A 136 28.09 10.17 -12.95
CA GLU A 136 28.77 11.37 -12.50
C GLU A 136 29.47 11.18 -11.16
N ALA A 137 30.75 11.48 -11.12
CA ALA A 137 31.53 11.50 -9.89
C ALA A 137 31.26 12.78 -9.05
N GLY A 138 31.41 12.67 -7.73
CA GLY A 138 31.33 13.82 -6.81
C GLY A 138 29.94 14.06 -6.24
N ARG A 139 28.93 13.21 -6.53
CA ARG A 139 27.62 13.28 -5.90
C ARG A 139 27.72 12.88 -4.44
N LYS A 140 27.17 13.68 -3.55
CA LYS A 140 27.08 13.40 -2.13
C LYS A 140 25.79 12.66 -1.82
N LEU A 141 25.85 11.51 -1.18
CA LEU A 141 24.71 10.74 -0.74
C LEU A 141 24.53 10.92 0.78
N TYR A 142 23.38 11.44 1.18
CA TYR A 142 23.03 11.69 2.58
C TYR A 142 22.16 10.59 3.16
N ASP A 143 21.24 10.04 2.36
CA ASP A 143 20.37 8.93 2.75
C ASP A 143 19.86 8.17 1.54
N ILE A 144 19.65 6.87 1.74
CA ILE A 144 18.94 6.01 0.79
C ILE A 144 18.19 4.92 1.54
N SER A 145 16.98 4.62 1.08
CA SER A 145 16.27 3.42 1.47
C SER A 145 15.56 2.79 0.28
N ILE A 146 15.53 1.45 0.28
CA ILE A 146 14.80 0.64 -0.69
C ILE A 146 13.67 -0.06 0.07
N ILE A 147 12.43 0.16 -0.36
CA ILE A 147 11.25 -0.36 0.31
C ILE A 147 10.45 -1.19 -0.68
N PHE A 148 10.32 -2.48 -0.40
CA PHE A 148 9.48 -3.38 -1.18
C PHE A 148 8.08 -3.43 -0.57
N ASN A 149 7.06 -3.42 -1.43
CA ASN A 149 5.65 -3.51 -1.06
C ASN A 149 5.29 -2.48 0.03
N GLU A 150 5.71 -1.24 -0.17
CA GLU A 150 5.39 -0.18 0.79
C GLU A 150 3.88 -0.05 0.95
N VAL A 151 3.41 -0.16 2.18
CA VAL A 151 2.01 0.08 2.50
C VAL A 151 1.79 1.59 2.54
N SER A 152 1.34 2.14 1.43
CA SER A 152 0.94 3.53 1.37
C SER A 152 -0.40 3.73 2.10
N TRP A 153 -0.53 4.88 2.77
CA TRP A 153 -1.82 5.34 3.28
C TRP A 153 -2.76 5.58 2.10
N ASN A 154 -3.67 4.65 1.86
CA ASN A 154 -4.64 4.73 0.78
C ASN A 154 -6.07 4.65 1.34
N ILE A 155 -6.59 5.81 1.75
CA ILE A 155 -7.98 5.93 2.18
C ILE A 155 -8.88 5.86 0.95
N SER A 156 -9.57 4.75 0.78
CA SER A 156 -10.48 4.54 -0.33
C SER A 156 -11.91 4.96 0.04
N VAL A 157 -12.38 6.03 -0.57
CA VAL A 157 -13.77 6.49 -0.43
C VAL A 157 -14.76 5.42 -0.87
N SER A 158 -14.45 4.65 -1.92
CA SER A 158 -15.29 3.56 -2.40
C SER A 158 -15.42 2.42 -1.39
N ARG A 159 -14.36 2.05 -0.66
CA ARG A 159 -14.44 1.07 0.44
C ARG A 159 -15.31 1.58 1.60
N ILE A 160 -15.14 2.84 1.97
CA ILE A 160 -15.98 3.47 3.01
C ILE A 160 -17.44 3.44 2.62
N ILE A 161 -17.78 3.81 1.38
CA ILE A 161 -19.16 3.76 0.87
C ILE A 161 -19.69 2.32 0.89
N ALA A 162 -18.90 1.34 0.44
CA ALA A 162 -19.32 -0.06 0.46
C ALA A 162 -19.64 -0.54 1.88
N MET A 163 -18.81 -0.20 2.88
CA MET A 163 -19.06 -0.53 4.28
C MET A 163 -20.36 0.10 4.80
N LEU A 164 -20.64 1.35 4.43
CA LEU A 164 -21.88 2.04 4.81
C LEU A 164 -23.11 1.40 4.14
N VAL A 165 -23.02 1.03 2.88
CA VAL A 165 -24.11 0.33 2.16
C VAL A 165 -24.42 -1.02 2.81
N ILE A 166 -23.40 -1.79 3.17
CA ILE A 166 -23.57 -3.05 3.90
C ILE A 166 -24.23 -2.79 5.26
N TRP A 167 -23.76 -1.82 6.01
CA TRP A 167 -24.32 -1.47 7.32
C TRP A 167 -25.80 -1.09 7.28
N TRP A 168 -26.18 -0.21 6.35
CA TRP A 168 -27.57 0.22 6.23
C TRP A 168 -28.47 -0.84 5.59
N GLY A 169 -27.90 -1.62 4.64
CA GLY A 169 -28.60 -2.76 4.05
C GLY A 169 -28.97 -3.81 5.10
N THR A 170 -28.03 -4.19 5.96
CA THR A 170 -28.27 -5.15 7.04
C THR A 170 -29.30 -4.64 8.06
N LYS A 171 -29.25 -3.35 8.42
CA LYS A 171 -30.28 -2.74 9.29
C LYS A 171 -31.66 -2.71 8.65
N GLY A 172 -31.73 -2.48 7.34
CA GLY A 172 -33.00 -2.53 6.59
C GLY A 172 -33.61 -3.92 6.60
N LEU A 173 -32.78 -4.94 6.34
CA LEU A 173 -33.22 -6.34 6.36
C LEU A 173 -33.71 -6.80 7.73
N LEU A 174 -32.99 -6.43 8.80
CA LEU A 174 -33.41 -6.76 10.17
C LEU A 174 -34.75 -6.14 10.53
N LYS A 175 -35.01 -4.88 10.10
CA LYS A 175 -36.32 -4.23 10.33
C LYS A 175 -37.46 -4.90 9.57
N LEU A 176 -37.20 -5.43 8.36
CA LEU A 176 -38.22 -6.17 7.61
C LEU A 176 -38.56 -7.51 8.28
N GLN A 177 -37.57 -8.12 8.95
CA GLN A 177 -37.76 -9.37 9.68
C GLN A 177 -38.50 -9.18 11.03
N GLU A 178 -38.44 -7.96 11.63
CA GLU A 178 -39.14 -7.58 12.86
C GLU A 178 -40.54 -7.03 12.62
N SER A 179 -41.00 -6.87 11.37
CA SER A 179 -42.37 -6.50 11.06
C SER A 179 -43.29 -7.66 11.43
N PRO A 180 -44.20 -7.50 12.42
CA PRO A 180 -45.14 -8.56 12.78
C PRO A 180 -46.02 -8.88 11.56
N ASP A 181 -46.31 -10.18 11.43
CA ASP A 181 -47.27 -10.74 10.47
C ASP A 181 -48.45 -9.79 10.30
N TYR A 182 -48.70 -9.42 9.05
CA TYR A 182 -49.98 -8.84 8.68
C TYR A 182 -51.02 -9.88 9.07
N ASP A 183 -51.73 -9.59 10.15
CA ASP A 183 -52.91 -10.28 10.56
C ASP A 183 -53.89 -10.24 9.37
N ILE A 184 -53.91 -11.33 8.60
CA ILE A 184 -54.86 -11.52 7.50
C ILE A 184 -56.19 -11.71 8.22
N GLY A 185 -56.87 -10.56 8.41
CA GLY A 185 -58.13 -10.48 9.13
C GLY A 185 -59.05 -11.59 8.71
N GLU A 186 -59.47 -12.33 9.72
CA GLU A 186 -60.69 -13.17 9.68
C GLU A 186 -61.84 -12.35 9.06
N THR A 187 -62.09 -12.58 7.80
CA THR A 187 -63.35 -12.14 7.17
C THR A 187 -64.47 -12.89 7.81
N SER A 188 -65.19 -12.17 8.61
CA SER A 188 -66.41 -12.58 9.33
C SER A 188 -67.35 -13.41 8.44
N GLU A 189 -67.45 -14.67 8.74
CA GLU A 189 -68.69 -15.45 8.57
C GLU A 189 -69.71 -14.90 9.56
N ASN A 190 -70.63 -14.10 9.10
CA ASN A 190 -71.90 -13.93 9.81
C ASN A 190 -73.03 -13.50 8.91
N HIS A 191 -74.09 -14.22 9.04
CA HIS A 191 -75.48 -13.98 8.70
C HIS A 191 -76.00 -14.48 7.34
N ILE A 192 -76.38 -15.74 7.33
CA ILE A 192 -77.70 -16.05 6.79
C ILE A 192 -78.49 -16.72 7.88
N LYS A 193 -79.41 -15.99 8.54
CA LYS A 193 -80.56 -16.51 9.25
C LYS A 193 -81.80 -16.18 8.45
N THR A 194 -82.43 -17.19 7.98
CA THR A 194 -83.89 -17.56 7.94
C THR A 194 -84.94 -16.49 7.74
N ALA A 195 -85.72 -16.68 6.71
CA ALA A 195 -87.20 -16.87 6.86
C ALA A 195 -87.70 -17.66 5.62
#